data_2566369e3abd4bda8f11afee1fa46f3b
#
_entry.id   2566369e3abd4bda8f11afee1fa46f3b
#
_cell.length_a   1.000
_cell.length_b   1.000
_cell.length_c   1.000
_cell.angle_alpha   90.00
_cell.angle_beta   90.00
_cell.angle_gamma   90.00
#
_symmetry.space_group_name_H-M   'P 1'
#
loop_
_entity.id
_entity.type
_entity.pdbx_description
1 polymer ?
#
loop_
_entity_poly.entity_id
_entity_poly.type
_entity_poly.pdbx_seq_one_letter_code
_entity_poly.pdbx_strand_id
1 'polypeptide(L)'
;SSSQEAENGSFEFKITDASGTILEESPDPVTIRGGVFQSIYTFENNTTDAASTTRSLSATDSFRLVRDRVLFKFINGSNEPVDFYILKSGQDLDEVAPLLDDIGFTAQLNYESIANEVEYVVRTSDNTETLASLSNTQQEGVTYTLVFDTQGVLHLLTD
;
A
#
# COMPACT_ATOMS: atom_id res chain seq x y z
N SER A 1 10.97 -6.77 -10.60
CA SER A 1 10.82 -7.48 -9.32
C SER A 1 11.59 -8.79 -9.37
N SER A 2 12.25 -9.14 -8.29
CA SER A 2 12.88 -10.46 -8.12
C SER A 2 12.25 -11.13 -6.90
N SER A 3 11.84 -12.39 -7.03
CA SER A 3 11.40 -13.19 -5.90
C SER A 3 12.56 -14.09 -5.45
N GLN A 4 12.74 -14.23 -4.15
CA GLN A 4 13.67 -15.18 -3.54
C GLN A 4 12.89 -16.07 -2.58
N GLU A 5 13.17 -17.37 -2.60
CA GLU A 5 12.71 -18.29 -1.57
C GLU A 5 13.62 -18.15 -0.34
N ALA A 6 13.00 -17.97 0.82
CA ALA A 6 13.68 -17.95 2.10
C ALA A 6 13.07 -19.01 3.03
N GLU A 7 13.92 -19.65 3.85
CA GLU A 7 13.46 -20.48 4.95
C GLU A 7 12.83 -19.61 6.04
N ASN A 8 12.03 -20.24 6.93
CA ASN A 8 11.50 -19.55 8.09
C ASN A 8 12.60 -18.86 8.89
N GLY A 9 12.45 -17.60 9.20
CA GLY A 9 13.44 -16.87 9.99
C GLY A 9 13.21 -15.37 10.03
N SER A 10 14.10 -14.70 10.73
CA SER A 10 14.20 -13.24 10.72
C SER A 10 15.35 -12.83 9.81
N PHE A 11 15.08 -11.90 8.91
CA PHE A 11 16.02 -11.44 7.90
C PHE A 11 16.20 -9.93 8.02
N GLU A 12 17.44 -9.50 8.00
CA GLU A 12 17.79 -8.11 7.78
C GLU A 12 17.96 -7.90 6.28
N PHE A 13 17.49 -6.77 5.78
CA PHE A 13 17.71 -6.41 4.38
C PHE A 13 18.35 -5.02 4.27
N LYS A 14 19.10 -4.84 3.17
CA LYS A 14 19.70 -3.56 2.81
C LYS A 14 19.26 -3.21 1.42
N ILE A 15 18.91 -1.95 1.23
CA ILE A 15 18.61 -1.39 -0.09
C ILE A 15 19.83 -0.59 -0.52
N THR A 16 20.36 -0.93 -1.68
CA THR A 16 21.52 -0.25 -2.26
C THR A 16 21.15 0.31 -3.62
N ASP A 17 21.81 1.42 -3.99
CA ASP A 17 21.81 1.89 -5.37
C ASP A 17 22.66 0.99 -6.29
N ALA A 18 22.71 1.32 -7.58
CA ALA A 18 23.50 0.58 -8.56
C ALA A 18 25.01 0.65 -8.32
N SER A 19 25.49 1.60 -7.52
CA SER A 19 26.90 1.74 -7.13
C SER A 19 27.27 0.92 -5.89
N GLY A 20 26.27 0.35 -5.19
CA GLY A 20 26.42 -0.38 -3.94
C GLY A 20 26.37 0.51 -2.69
N THR A 21 26.00 1.78 -2.83
CA THR A 21 25.78 2.66 -1.67
C THR A 21 24.51 2.24 -0.95
N ILE A 22 24.57 2.08 0.37
CA ILE A 22 23.41 1.74 1.17
C ILE A 22 22.46 2.93 1.23
N LEU A 23 21.23 2.76 0.72
CA LEU A 23 20.16 3.75 0.78
C LEU A 23 19.34 3.56 2.05
N GLU A 24 19.13 2.31 2.45
CA GLU A 24 18.41 1.95 3.67
C GLU A 24 18.91 0.62 4.21
N GLU A 25 18.99 0.54 5.52
CA GLU A 25 19.19 -0.69 6.28
C GLU A 25 17.93 -0.91 7.13
N SER A 26 17.32 -2.09 7.03
CA SER A 26 16.12 -2.39 7.83
C SER A 26 16.44 -2.21 9.31
N PRO A 27 15.76 -1.30 10.04
CA PRO A 27 16.00 -1.12 11.47
C PRO A 27 15.58 -2.35 12.28
N ASP A 28 14.56 -3.06 11.79
CA ASP A 28 14.01 -4.27 12.40
C ASP A 28 14.03 -5.45 11.41
N PRO A 29 14.38 -6.65 11.87
CA PRO A 29 14.35 -7.83 11.03
C PRO A 29 12.95 -8.14 10.53
N VAL A 30 12.82 -8.43 9.25
CA VAL A 30 11.58 -8.94 8.66
C VAL A 30 11.46 -10.43 8.97
N THR A 31 10.41 -10.82 9.69
CA THR A 31 10.15 -12.22 10.00
C THR A 31 9.36 -12.87 8.87
N ILE A 32 9.98 -13.83 8.19
CA ILE A 32 9.35 -14.64 7.15
C ILE A 32 8.89 -15.97 7.76
N ARG A 33 7.63 -16.32 7.50
CA ARG A 33 7.03 -17.60 7.92
C ARG A 33 6.69 -18.41 6.68
N GLY A 34 6.91 -19.73 6.73
CA GLY A 34 6.62 -20.62 5.61
C GLY A 34 5.17 -20.52 5.14
N GLY A 35 4.98 -20.51 3.83
CA GLY A 35 3.67 -20.38 3.21
C GLY A 35 3.10 -18.96 3.22
N VAL A 36 3.88 -17.95 3.60
CA VAL A 36 3.49 -16.54 3.58
C VAL A 36 4.37 -15.83 2.55
N PHE A 37 3.73 -15.11 1.66
CA PHE A 37 4.41 -14.17 0.76
C PHE A 37 4.44 -12.79 1.42
N GLN A 38 5.55 -12.09 1.26
CA GLN A 38 5.72 -10.73 1.74
C GLN A 38 6.34 -9.87 0.65
N SER A 39 5.81 -8.67 0.50
CA SER A 39 6.37 -7.64 -0.36
C SER A 39 7.01 -6.55 0.49
N ILE A 40 8.14 -6.04 0.03
CA ILE A 40 8.82 -4.89 0.62
C ILE A 40 8.65 -3.71 -0.33
N TYR A 41 8.10 -2.64 0.19
CA TYR A 41 7.88 -1.38 -0.52
C TYR A 41 8.84 -0.34 0.01
N THR A 42 9.55 0.34 -0.89
CA THR A 42 10.51 1.39 -0.54
C THR A 42 10.08 2.70 -1.16
N PHE A 43 10.08 3.74 -0.35
CA PHE A 43 9.68 5.09 -0.71
C PHE A 43 10.82 6.08 -0.43
N GLU A 44 10.86 7.17 -1.16
CA GLU A 44 11.73 8.28 -0.82
C GLU A 44 11.31 8.87 0.53
N ASN A 45 12.29 9.22 1.35
CA ASN A 45 12.05 9.89 2.62
C ASN A 45 12.34 11.38 2.47
N ASN A 46 11.29 12.17 2.28
CA ASN A 46 11.38 13.61 2.02
C ASN A 46 11.42 14.46 3.31
N THR A 47 11.55 13.83 4.49
CA THR A 47 11.67 14.57 5.74
C THR A 47 13.07 15.17 5.87
N THR A 48 13.16 16.45 6.18
CA THR A 48 14.42 17.23 6.25
C THR A 48 15.39 16.75 7.33
N ASP A 49 14.91 16.03 8.33
CA ASP A 49 15.69 15.54 9.48
C ASP A 49 15.95 14.02 9.43
N ALA A 50 15.67 13.38 8.30
CA ALA A 50 15.80 11.93 8.19
C ALA A 50 17.27 11.51 8.08
N ALA A 51 17.66 10.51 8.87
CA ALA A 51 18.95 9.86 8.78
C ALA A 51 19.09 8.98 7.51
N SER A 52 17.96 8.64 6.87
CA SER A 52 17.87 7.85 5.64
C SER A 52 17.11 8.59 4.57
N THR A 53 17.56 8.47 3.33
CA THR A 53 16.86 9.03 2.15
C THR A 53 15.68 8.17 1.69
N THR A 54 15.49 7.01 2.29
CA THR A 54 14.43 6.06 1.97
C THR A 54 13.76 5.53 3.24
N ARG A 55 12.51 5.10 3.09
CA ARG A 55 11.74 4.37 4.12
C ARG A 55 11.15 3.13 3.48
N SER A 56 11.19 2.01 4.21
CA SER A 56 10.60 0.76 3.73
C SER A 56 9.55 0.23 4.69
N LEU A 57 8.57 -0.44 4.12
CA LEU A 57 7.63 -1.24 4.89
C LEU A 57 7.48 -2.63 4.27
N SER A 58 7.26 -3.62 5.14
CA SER A 58 6.94 -4.98 4.75
C SER A 58 5.44 -5.21 4.87
N ALA A 59 4.85 -5.81 3.85
CA ALA A 59 3.45 -6.16 3.85
C ALA A 59 3.27 -7.64 3.51
N THR A 60 2.40 -8.32 4.26
CA THR A 60 2.01 -9.69 3.97
C THR A 60 1.09 -9.70 2.74
N ASP A 61 1.40 -10.58 1.78
CA ASP A 61 0.54 -10.81 0.63
C ASP A 61 -0.43 -11.95 0.95
N SER A 62 -1.72 -11.70 0.76
CA SER A 62 -2.76 -12.68 0.94
C SER A 62 -3.34 -13.04 -0.43
N PHE A 63 -3.33 -14.33 -0.74
CA PHE A 63 -3.95 -14.88 -1.96
C PHE A 63 -5.28 -15.57 -1.66
N ARG A 64 -5.86 -15.34 -0.48
CA ARG A 64 -7.15 -15.93 -0.14
C ARG A 64 -8.27 -15.18 -0.84
N LEU A 65 -8.69 -15.69 -1.96
CA LEU A 65 -9.87 -15.21 -2.67
C LEU A 65 -11.14 -15.58 -1.86
N VAL A 66 -12.03 -14.61 -1.74
CA VAL A 66 -13.36 -14.78 -1.14
C VAL A 66 -14.38 -14.52 -2.24
N ARG A 67 -15.33 -15.43 -2.41
CA ARG A 67 -16.39 -15.31 -3.43
C ARG A 67 -17.17 -14.01 -3.23
N ASP A 68 -17.51 -13.34 -4.33
CA ASP A 68 -18.26 -12.08 -4.38
C ASP A 68 -17.56 -10.93 -3.63
N ARG A 69 -16.23 -11.06 -3.39
CA ARG A 69 -15.40 -10.06 -2.74
C ARG A 69 -14.15 -9.75 -3.54
N VAL A 70 -13.69 -8.55 -3.40
CA VAL A 70 -12.38 -8.09 -3.87
C VAL A 70 -11.46 -7.98 -2.67
N LEU A 71 -10.28 -8.54 -2.77
CA LEU A 71 -9.21 -8.27 -1.83
C LEU A 71 -8.41 -7.08 -2.34
N PHE A 72 -8.20 -6.11 -1.50
CA PHE A 72 -7.26 -5.06 -1.79
C PHE A 72 -6.33 -4.79 -0.61
N LYS A 73 -5.16 -4.32 -0.94
CA LYS A 73 -4.13 -3.84 -0.05
C LYS A 73 -3.95 -2.35 -0.33
N PHE A 74 -4.11 -1.51 0.67
CA PHE A 74 -3.77 -0.11 0.60
C PHE A 74 -2.46 0.13 1.33
N ILE A 75 -1.55 0.86 0.69
CA ILE A 75 -0.23 1.20 1.22
C ILE A 75 -0.11 2.71 1.18
N ASN A 76 -0.01 3.31 2.36
CA ASN A 76 0.39 4.70 2.45
C ASN A 76 1.92 4.77 2.57
N GLY A 77 2.56 5.19 1.50
CA GLY A 77 4.01 5.45 1.44
C GLY A 77 4.38 6.90 1.73
N SER A 78 3.39 7.79 1.91
CA SER A 78 3.63 9.20 2.24
C SER A 78 4.05 9.39 3.70
N ASN A 79 4.51 10.60 4.04
CA ASN A 79 4.90 10.94 5.42
C ASN A 79 3.71 11.34 6.28
N GLU A 80 2.59 11.71 5.66
CA GLU A 80 1.41 12.19 6.34
C GLU A 80 0.32 11.10 6.41
N PRO A 81 -0.49 11.08 7.46
CA PRO A 81 -1.65 10.21 7.51
C PRO A 81 -2.70 10.63 6.48
N VAL A 82 -3.39 9.65 5.93
CA VAL A 82 -4.41 9.86 4.90
C VAL A 82 -5.65 9.01 5.16
N ASP A 83 -6.77 9.45 4.60
CA ASP A 83 -8.01 8.70 4.51
C ASP A 83 -8.14 8.07 3.13
N PHE A 84 -8.58 6.83 3.08
CA PHE A 84 -8.78 6.09 1.84
C PHE A 84 -10.24 5.72 1.63
N TYR A 85 -10.76 6.01 0.44
CA TYR A 85 -12.14 5.78 0.04
C TYR A 85 -12.22 4.87 -1.18
N ILE A 86 -13.31 4.12 -1.27
CA ILE A 86 -13.77 3.44 -2.49
C ILE A 86 -15.17 3.93 -2.80
N LEU A 87 -15.31 4.70 -3.86
CA LEU A 87 -16.59 5.20 -4.34
C LEU A 87 -17.11 4.27 -5.44
N LYS A 88 -18.37 3.85 -5.32
CA LYS A 88 -19.08 3.15 -6.40
C LYS A 88 -19.73 4.18 -7.30
N SER A 89 -20.00 3.80 -8.55
CA SER A 89 -20.65 4.70 -9.52
C SER A 89 -21.88 5.38 -8.94
N GLY A 90 -21.91 6.71 -8.99
CA GLY A 90 -23.01 7.55 -8.51
C GLY A 90 -22.99 7.90 -7.03
N GLN A 91 -21.99 7.48 -6.26
CA GLN A 91 -21.79 7.92 -4.88
C GLN A 91 -21.10 9.28 -4.83
N ASP A 92 -21.54 10.11 -3.87
CA ASP A 92 -20.88 11.36 -3.55
C ASP A 92 -19.83 11.13 -2.46
N LEU A 93 -18.61 11.63 -2.67
CA LEU A 93 -17.50 11.50 -1.73
C LEU A 93 -17.84 12.08 -0.35
N ASP A 94 -18.58 13.18 -0.30
CA ASP A 94 -18.93 13.85 0.95
C ASP A 94 -20.03 13.12 1.75
N GLU A 95 -20.71 12.14 1.13
CA GLU A 95 -21.72 11.30 1.77
C GLU A 95 -21.21 9.92 2.18
N VAL A 96 -19.97 9.57 1.83
CA VAL A 96 -19.35 8.26 2.10
C VAL A 96 -18.29 8.40 3.18
N ALA A 97 -18.36 7.56 4.21
CA ALA A 97 -17.27 7.48 5.19
C ALA A 97 -16.01 6.85 4.57
N PRO A 98 -14.81 7.21 5.04
CA PRO A 98 -13.59 6.55 4.60
C PRO A 98 -13.66 5.05 4.91
N LEU A 99 -13.12 4.25 4.00
CA LEU A 99 -12.96 2.82 4.22
C LEU A 99 -11.82 2.55 5.20
N LEU A 100 -10.78 3.33 5.11
CA LEU A 100 -9.64 3.35 6.03
C LEU A 100 -9.40 4.81 6.45
N ASP A 101 -9.35 5.04 7.75
CA ASP A 101 -9.30 6.33 8.40
C ASP A 101 -7.94 6.55 9.09
N ASP A 102 -7.35 7.72 8.92
CA ASP A 102 -6.11 8.16 9.58
C ASP A 102 -4.93 7.16 9.40
N ILE A 103 -4.73 6.72 8.17
CA ILE A 103 -3.70 5.71 7.85
C ILE A 103 -2.34 6.38 7.72
N GLY A 104 -1.46 6.16 8.70
CA GLY A 104 -0.05 6.55 8.64
C GLY A 104 0.76 5.69 7.67
N PHE A 105 2.08 5.79 7.73
CA PHE A 105 3.01 4.99 6.91
C PHE A 105 2.88 3.50 7.24
N THR A 106 2.00 2.80 6.53
CA THR A 106 1.69 1.38 6.75
C THR A 106 1.01 0.74 5.54
N ALA A 107 0.83 -0.59 5.61
CA ALA A 107 0.02 -1.37 4.67
C ALA A 107 -1.20 -1.98 5.38
N GLN A 108 -2.36 -1.86 4.77
CA GLN A 108 -3.62 -2.43 5.28
C GLN A 108 -4.29 -3.32 4.23
N LEU A 109 -4.76 -4.48 4.67
CA LEU A 109 -5.53 -5.43 3.86
C LEU A 109 -7.00 -5.35 4.22
N ASN A 110 -7.87 -5.32 3.21
CA ASN A 110 -9.31 -5.34 3.42
C ASN A 110 -10.04 -6.13 2.32
N TYR A 111 -11.28 -6.52 2.62
CA TYR A 111 -12.19 -7.20 1.68
C TYR A 111 -13.43 -6.35 1.47
N GLU A 112 -13.68 -6.00 0.21
CA GLU A 112 -14.89 -5.27 -0.17
C GLU A 112 -15.77 -6.07 -1.13
N SER A 113 -17.05 -5.74 -1.17
CA SER A 113 -17.95 -6.27 -2.18
C SER A 113 -17.56 -5.75 -3.55
N ILE A 114 -17.54 -6.66 -4.51
CA ILE A 114 -17.21 -6.33 -5.90
C ILE A 114 -18.15 -5.27 -6.46
N ALA A 115 -17.61 -4.31 -7.20
CA ALA A 115 -18.36 -3.33 -7.95
C ALA A 115 -17.75 -3.19 -9.34
N ASN A 116 -18.59 -3.01 -10.37
CA ASN A 116 -18.11 -2.93 -11.75
C ASN A 116 -17.22 -1.72 -11.97
N GLU A 117 -17.65 -0.55 -11.47
CA GLU A 117 -16.90 0.70 -11.59
C GLU A 117 -16.72 1.30 -10.21
N VAL A 118 -15.48 1.66 -9.90
CA VAL A 118 -15.09 2.30 -8.65
C VAL A 118 -14.11 3.43 -8.91
N GLU A 119 -14.12 4.41 -8.04
CA GLU A 119 -13.07 5.40 -7.92
C GLU A 119 -12.40 5.22 -6.56
N TYR A 120 -11.09 5.00 -6.56
CA TYR A 120 -10.26 5.03 -5.38
C TYR A 120 -9.84 6.47 -5.11
N VAL A 121 -10.06 6.96 -3.90
CA VAL A 121 -9.76 8.34 -3.54
C VAL A 121 -8.91 8.35 -2.27
N VAL A 122 -7.88 9.17 -2.26
CA VAL A 122 -7.04 9.47 -1.10
C VAL A 122 -7.25 10.92 -0.71
N ARG A 123 -7.59 11.16 0.55
CA ARG A 123 -7.74 12.51 1.12
C ARG A 123 -6.79 12.73 2.29
N THR A 124 -6.60 13.98 2.68
CA THR A 124 -5.99 14.34 3.97
C THR A 124 -6.82 13.77 5.12
N SER A 125 -6.18 13.40 6.24
CA SER A 125 -6.87 12.83 7.41
C SER A 125 -7.86 13.78 8.08
N ASP A 126 -7.78 15.08 7.81
CA ASP A 126 -8.78 16.08 8.21
C ASP A 126 -9.94 16.20 7.20
N ASN A 127 -9.90 15.39 6.15
CA ASN A 127 -10.93 15.31 5.10
C ASN A 127 -11.16 16.61 4.31
N THR A 128 -10.18 17.50 4.28
CA THR A 128 -10.33 18.82 3.63
C THR A 128 -9.90 18.82 2.16
N GLU A 129 -8.95 17.96 1.77
CA GLU A 129 -8.37 17.97 0.44
C GLU A 129 -8.28 16.56 -0.17
N THR A 130 -8.65 16.43 -1.44
CA THR A 130 -8.38 15.21 -2.23
C THR A 130 -6.96 15.28 -2.78
N LEU A 131 -6.12 14.32 -2.36
CA LEU A 131 -4.72 14.23 -2.75
C LEU A 131 -4.53 13.47 -4.06
N ALA A 132 -5.30 12.40 -4.25
CA ALA A 132 -5.25 11.59 -5.46
C ALA A 132 -6.57 10.86 -5.70
N SER A 133 -6.88 10.58 -6.96
CA SER A 133 -7.95 9.65 -7.33
C SER A 133 -7.57 8.79 -8.54
N LEU A 134 -8.20 7.60 -8.63
CA LEU A 134 -7.98 6.67 -9.71
C LEU A 134 -9.22 5.81 -9.95
N SER A 135 -9.76 5.88 -11.18
CA SER A 135 -10.89 5.05 -11.59
C SER A 135 -10.45 3.65 -12.03
N ASN A 136 -11.23 2.65 -11.69
CA ASN A 136 -10.96 1.26 -12.06
C ASN A 136 -12.25 0.47 -12.26
N THR A 137 -12.14 -0.63 -13.03
CA THR A 137 -13.17 -1.67 -13.12
C THR A 137 -12.68 -2.90 -12.37
N GLN A 138 -13.36 -3.25 -11.28
CA GLN A 138 -12.99 -4.41 -10.47
C GLN A 138 -13.39 -5.72 -11.13
N GLN A 139 -12.56 -6.73 -10.98
CA GLN A 139 -12.78 -8.08 -11.48
C GLN A 139 -12.74 -9.09 -10.34
N GLU A 140 -13.64 -10.06 -10.37
CA GLU A 140 -13.65 -11.15 -9.40
C GLU A 140 -12.36 -11.98 -9.53
N GLY A 141 -11.80 -12.37 -8.39
CA GLY A 141 -10.59 -13.19 -8.34
C GLY A 141 -9.28 -12.42 -8.55
N VAL A 142 -9.34 -11.10 -8.64
CA VAL A 142 -8.16 -10.24 -8.74
C VAL A 142 -7.87 -9.61 -7.38
N THR A 143 -6.60 -9.59 -7.00
CA THR A 143 -6.11 -8.82 -5.85
C THR A 143 -5.58 -7.48 -6.36
N TYR A 144 -6.00 -6.42 -5.72
CA TYR A 144 -5.58 -5.06 -6.03
C TYR A 144 -4.66 -4.53 -4.94
N THR A 145 -3.48 -4.05 -5.33
CA THR A 145 -2.60 -3.30 -4.43
C THR A 145 -2.57 -1.83 -4.86
N LEU A 146 -3.02 -0.96 -3.99
CA LEU A 146 -3.01 0.48 -4.18
C LEU A 146 -1.89 1.08 -3.35
N VAL A 147 -1.00 1.80 -3.99
CA VAL A 147 0.15 2.44 -3.36
C VAL A 147 0.02 3.94 -3.54
N PHE A 148 -0.12 4.67 -2.45
CA PHE A 148 -0.03 6.12 -2.44
C PHE A 148 1.40 6.51 -2.05
N ASP A 149 2.11 7.18 -2.95
CA ASP A 149 3.53 7.47 -2.79
C ASP A 149 3.82 8.85 -2.21
N THR A 150 5.09 9.14 -1.97
CA THR A 150 5.56 10.43 -1.43
C THR A 150 5.41 11.60 -2.40
N GLN A 151 5.10 11.35 -3.66
CA GLN A 151 4.86 12.39 -4.68
C GLN A 151 3.36 12.71 -4.80
N GLY A 152 2.52 12.08 -3.99
CA GLY A 152 1.06 12.24 -4.04
C GLY A 152 0.40 11.49 -5.20
N VAL A 153 1.04 10.45 -5.72
CA VAL A 153 0.50 9.64 -6.82
C VAL A 153 -0.06 8.33 -6.28
N LEU A 154 -1.27 7.98 -6.74
CA LEU A 154 -1.90 6.71 -6.44
C LEU A 154 -1.66 5.71 -7.58
N HIS A 155 -0.95 4.64 -7.28
CA HIS A 155 -0.63 3.55 -8.20
C HIS A 155 -1.53 2.35 -7.94
N LEU A 156 -1.96 1.68 -9.03
CA LEU A 156 -2.71 0.42 -8.96
C LEU A 156 -1.85 -0.70 -9.53
N LEU A 157 -1.63 -1.73 -8.71
CA LEU A 157 -0.97 -2.97 -9.09
C LEU A 157 -2.01 -4.10 -9.02
N THR A 158 -1.99 -5.02 -9.97
CA THR A 158 -2.86 -6.19 -10.01
C THR A 158 -2.03 -7.46 -10.05
N ASP A 159 -2.38 -8.45 -9.24
CA ASP A 159 -1.79 -9.78 -9.21
C ASP A 159 -2.78 -10.83 -9.75
#